data_9f4e26b4adc6d9f7683bcfa04b4c6bad
#
_entry.id   9f4e26b4adc6d9f7683bcfa04b4c6bad
#
_cell.length_a   1.000
_cell.length_b   1.000
_cell.length_c   1.000
_cell.angle_alpha   90.00
_cell.angle_beta   90.00
_cell.angle_gamma   90.00
#
_symmetry.space_group_name_H-M   'P 1'
#
loop_
_entity.id
_entity.type
_entity.pdbx_description
1 polymer ?
#
loop_
_entity_poly.entity_id
_entity_poly.type
_entity_poly.pdbx_seq_one_letter_code
_entity_poly.pdbx_strand_id
1 'polypeptide(L)'
;MTGKIFRSCFLVGLAIMVLCTALFVAVMASRYEDQVYQEMEETAVYVKRGMEESGGDYLSGLEDLEGGQRLTWIAADGTVLYDSEADPAAMENHADREEVIQALEEGTGQSKHLSNTLLQKTLYYAVRLDDGTVLRLSCQETTMGDRKSVV
;
A
#
# COMPACT_ATOMS: atom_id res chain seq x y z
N MET A 1 14.10 -26.57 47.91
CA MET A 1 14.79 -25.48 47.23
C MET A 1 14.78 -25.62 45.69
N THR A 2 14.85 -26.81 45.15
CA THR A 2 14.87 -27.11 43.68
C THR A 2 13.64 -26.59 42.90
N GLY A 3 12.44 -26.66 43.45
CA GLY A 3 11.23 -26.21 42.75
C GLY A 3 11.14 -24.70 42.52
N LYS A 4 11.76 -23.88 43.38
CA LYS A 4 11.78 -22.41 43.16
C LYS A 4 12.75 -22.03 42.02
N ILE A 5 13.89 -22.69 41.95
CA ILE A 5 14.89 -22.46 40.90
C ILE A 5 14.33 -22.91 39.56
N PHE A 6 13.73 -24.09 39.48
CA PHE A 6 13.12 -24.60 38.25
C PHE A 6 12.03 -23.64 37.72
N ARG A 7 11.14 -23.14 38.61
CA ARG A 7 10.08 -22.21 38.26
C ARG A 7 10.63 -20.87 37.77
N SER A 8 11.71 -20.35 38.38
CA SER A 8 12.38 -19.12 37.89
C SER A 8 13.01 -19.32 36.53
N CYS A 9 13.75 -20.39 36.29
CA CYS A 9 14.33 -20.71 35.01
C CYS A 9 13.26 -20.87 33.90
N PHE A 10 12.14 -21.54 34.23
CA PHE A 10 11.03 -21.70 33.30
C PHE A 10 10.38 -20.35 32.91
N LEU A 11 10.15 -19.47 33.90
CA LEU A 11 9.57 -18.13 33.66
C LEU A 11 10.50 -17.26 32.82
N VAL A 12 11.80 -17.31 33.07
CA VAL A 12 12.80 -16.59 32.29
C VAL A 12 12.82 -17.10 30.84
N GLY A 13 12.84 -18.42 30.65
CA GLY A 13 12.78 -19.04 29.32
C GLY A 13 11.50 -18.66 28.57
N LEU A 14 10.34 -18.68 29.24
CA LEU A 14 9.07 -18.25 28.66
C LEU A 14 9.09 -16.77 28.27
N ALA A 15 9.63 -15.90 29.14
CA ALA A 15 9.73 -14.48 28.86
C ALA A 15 10.63 -14.19 27.63
N ILE A 16 11.76 -14.87 27.52
CA ILE A 16 12.65 -14.77 26.37
C ILE A 16 11.93 -15.25 25.10
N MET A 17 11.23 -16.36 25.16
CA MET A 17 10.49 -16.90 24.01
C MET A 17 9.42 -15.90 23.52
N VAL A 18 8.64 -15.31 24.43
CA VAL A 18 7.64 -14.30 24.10
C VAL A 18 8.28 -13.07 23.48
N LEU A 19 9.40 -12.58 24.04
CA LEU A 19 10.12 -11.43 23.50
C LEU A 19 10.66 -11.71 22.08
N CYS A 20 11.29 -12.87 21.88
CA CYS A 20 11.80 -13.26 20.55
C CYS A 20 10.67 -13.38 19.54
N THR A 21 9.53 -13.96 19.90
CA THR A 21 8.37 -14.07 19.02
C THR A 21 7.81 -12.69 18.66
N ALA A 22 7.69 -11.78 19.63
CA ALA A 22 7.21 -10.43 19.41
C ALA A 22 8.14 -9.65 18.46
N LEU A 23 9.47 -9.75 18.66
CA LEU A 23 10.46 -9.15 17.77
C LEU A 23 10.39 -9.74 16.35
N PHE A 24 10.26 -11.05 16.23
CA PHE A 24 10.13 -11.72 14.94
C PHE A 24 8.88 -11.24 14.19
N VAL A 25 7.73 -11.17 14.85
CA VAL A 25 6.48 -10.67 14.25
C VAL A 25 6.62 -9.21 13.82
N ALA A 26 7.25 -8.36 14.64
CA ALA A 26 7.47 -6.95 14.31
C ALA A 26 8.37 -6.79 13.07
N VAL A 27 9.46 -7.56 12.98
CA VAL A 27 10.35 -7.56 11.82
C VAL A 27 9.63 -8.08 10.57
N MET A 28 8.85 -9.15 10.69
CA MET A 28 8.09 -9.70 9.57
C MET A 28 7.05 -8.71 9.05
N ALA A 29 6.34 -8.02 9.94
CA ALA A 29 5.36 -7.01 9.57
C ALA A 29 6.01 -5.84 8.81
N SER A 30 7.17 -5.36 9.27
CA SER A 30 7.93 -4.30 8.58
C SER A 30 8.38 -4.75 7.19
N ARG A 31 8.91 -5.97 7.06
CA ARG A 31 9.35 -6.51 5.76
C ARG A 31 8.20 -6.69 4.78
N TYR A 32 7.02 -7.04 5.28
CA TYR A 32 5.84 -7.16 4.44
C TYR A 32 5.41 -5.81 3.86
N GLU A 33 5.41 -4.74 4.66
CA GLU A 33 5.13 -3.39 4.17
C GLU A 33 6.12 -2.95 3.08
N ASP A 34 7.42 -3.16 3.32
CA ASP A 34 8.48 -2.83 2.36
C ASP A 34 8.26 -3.57 1.03
N GLN A 35 7.89 -4.85 1.09
CA GLN A 35 7.62 -5.66 -0.09
C GLN A 35 6.41 -5.13 -0.88
N VAL A 36 5.31 -4.78 -0.21
CA VAL A 36 4.13 -4.21 -0.87
C VAL A 36 4.48 -2.89 -1.56
N TYR A 37 5.25 -2.02 -0.92
CA TYR A 37 5.70 -0.78 -1.56
C TYR A 37 6.59 -1.04 -2.79
N GLN A 38 7.47 -2.02 -2.74
CA GLN A 38 8.28 -2.40 -3.91
C GLN A 38 7.42 -2.90 -5.06
N GLU A 39 6.42 -3.75 -4.80
CA GLU A 39 5.48 -4.23 -5.81
C GLU A 39 4.68 -3.08 -6.43
N MET A 40 4.24 -2.11 -5.61
CA MET A 40 3.54 -0.91 -6.09
C MET A 40 4.46 -0.02 -6.94
N GLU A 41 5.73 0.15 -6.55
CA GLU A 41 6.73 0.90 -7.31
C GLU A 41 6.99 0.26 -8.68
N GLU A 42 7.20 -1.05 -8.74
CA GLU A 42 7.39 -1.79 -10.00
C GLU A 42 6.16 -1.64 -10.92
N THR A 43 4.96 -1.78 -10.37
CA THR A 43 3.71 -1.57 -11.11
C THR A 43 3.61 -0.13 -11.61
N ALA A 44 3.92 0.86 -10.78
CA ALA A 44 3.88 2.27 -11.14
C ALA A 44 4.83 2.60 -12.28
N VAL A 45 6.06 2.07 -12.25
CA VAL A 45 7.06 2.25 -13.33
C VAL A 45 6.57 1.63 -14.64
N TYR A 46 5.98 0.44 -14.57
CA TYR A 46 5.43 -0.23 -15.75
C TYR A 46 4.27 0.57 -16.37
N VAL A 47 3.31 1.00 -15.55
CA VAL A 47 2.16 1.80 -16.02
C VAL A 47 2.62 3.16 -16.54
N LYS A 48 3.55 3.83 -15.85
CA LYS A 48 4.13 5.11 -16.31
C LYS A 48 4.67 5.00 -17.73
N ARG A 49 5.45 3.96 -18.04
CA ARG A 49 5.98 3.74 -19.40
C ARG A 49 4.88 3.53 -20.42
N GLY A 50 3.87 2.73 -20.12
CA GLY A 50 2.73 2.52 -21.02
C GLY A 50 1.96 3.81 -21.30
N MET A 51 1.78 4.66 -20.29
CA MET A 51 1.14 5.97 -20.43
C MET A 51 1.98 6.96 -21.23
N GLU A 52 3.31 6.95 -21.09
CA GLU A 52 4.22 7.80 -21.90
C GLU A 52 4.18 7.44 -23.39
N GLU A 53 3.95 6.15 -23.73
CA GLU A 53 3.85 5.68 -25.12
C GLU A 53 2.46 5.86 -25.73
N SER A 54 1.40 5.63 -24.97
CA SER A 54 0.02 5.51 -25.47
C SER A 54 -0.96 6.52 -24.84
N GLY A 55 -0.49 7.35 -23.89
CA GLY A 55 -1.34 8.28 -23.16
C GLY A 55 -2.34 7.59 -22.23
N GLY A 56 -3.41 8.32 -21.88
CA GLY A 56 -4.46 7.80 -20.98
C GLY A 56 -5.24 6.60 -21.54
N ASP A 57 -5.21 6.38 -22.85
CA ASP A 57 -5.86 5.22 -23.49
C ASP A 57 -5.27 3.90 -23.01
N TYR A 58 -3.99 3.90 -22.59
CA TYR A 58 -3.34 2.74 -21.98
C TYR A 58 -4.08 2.21 -20.75
N LEU A 59 -4.60 3.11 -19.92
CA LEU A 59 -5.29 2.75 -18.67
C LEU A 59 -6.60 2.00 -18.92
N SER A 60 -7.29 2.32 -20.00
CA SER A 60 -8.55 1.64 -20.37
C SER A 60 -8.36 0.20 -20.84
N GLY A 61 -7.14 -0.17 -21.21
CA GLY A 61 -6.74 -1.54 -21.58
C GLY A 61 -6.15 -2.35 -20.43
N LEU A 62 -5.93 -1.75 -19.26
CA LEU A 62 -5.47 -2.45 -18.07
C LEU A 62 -6.67 -3.13 -17.39
N GLU A 63 -6.88 -4.41 -17.72
CA GLU A 63 -7.78 -5.27 -16.98
C GLU A 63 -7.02 -5.79 -15.74
N ASP A 64 -7.59 -5.63 -14.54
CA ASP A 64 -7.14 -6.16 -13.24
C ASP A 64 -5.62 -6.12 -13.00
N LEU A 65 -5.14 -5.11 -12.30
CA LEU A 65 -3.76 -5.09 -11.80
C LEU A 65 -3.53 -6.27 -10.84
N GLU A 66 -2.41 -6.97 -11.03
CA GLU A 66 -2.03 -8.07 -10.15
C GLU A 66 -1.96 -7.61 -8.69
N GLY A 67 -2.41 -8.47 -7.77
CA GLY A 67 -2.38 -8.18 -6.33
C GLY A 67 -3.54 -7.36 -5.78
N GLY A 68 -4.58 -7.07 -6.57
CA GLY A 68 -5.74 -6.29 -6.11
C GLY A 68 -5.38 -4.82 -5.83
N GLN A 69 -4.44 -4.29 -6.58
CA GLN A 69 -4.05 -2.89 -6.51
C GLN A 69 -5.06 -2.02 -7.27
N ARG A 70 -5.50 -0.93 -6.64
CA ARG A 70 -6.32 0.10 -7.27
C ARG A 70 -5.42 1.20 -7.83
N LEU A 71 -5.71 1.63 -9.04
CA LEU A 71 -4.97 2.67 -9.75
C LEU A 71 -5.83 3.91 -9.94
N THR A 72 -5.27 5.07 -9.62
CA THR A 72 -5.91 6.38 -9.80
C THR A 72 -4.94 7.31 -10.54
N TRP A 73 -5.40 7.96 -11.62
CA TRP A 73 -4.65 8.99 -12.33
C TRP A 73 -5.20 10.38 -11.98
N ILE A 74 -4.32 11.29 -11.56
CA ILE A 74 -4.68 12.54 -10.91
C ILE A 74 -3.97 13.69 -11.63
N ALA A 75 -4.71 14.74 -11.98
CA ALA A 75 -4.12 15.97 -12.53
C ALA A 75 -3.31 16.71 -11.46
N ALA A 76 -2.44 17.64 -11.88
CA ALA A 76 -1.60 18.44 -10.99
C ALA A 76 -2.41 19.30 -9.98
N ASP A 77 -3.67 19.61 -10.29
CA ASP A 77 -4.59 20.32 -9.40
C ASP A 77 -5.37 19.41 -8.45
N GLY A 78 -5.10 18.10 -8.48
CA GLY A 78 -5.75 17.08 -7.66
C GLY A 78 -7.05 16.51 -8.23
N THR A 79 -7.47 16.94 -9.42
CA THR A 79 -8.65 16.38 -10.09
C THR A 79 -8.37 14.94 -10.53
N VAL A 80 -9.26 14.01 -10.21
CA VAL A 80 -9.15 12.61 -10.65
C VAL A 80 -9.55 12.50 -12.11
N LEU A 81 -8.62 12.01 -12.95
CA LEU A 81 -8.82 11.82 -14.39
C LEU A 81 -9.28 10.40 -14.74
N TYR A 82 -8.81 9.42 -13.98
CA TYR A 82 -9.15 8.01 -14.14
C TYR A 82 -9.02 7.28 -12.80
N ASP A 83 -9.86 6.28 -12.60
CA ASP A 83 -9.77 5.36 -11.46
C ASP A 83 -10.24 3.96 -11.89
N SER A 84 -9.51 2.91 -11.46
CA SER A 84 -9.80 1.53 -11.87
C SER A 84 -11.06 0.93 -11.21
N GLU A 85 -11.57 1.52 -10.13
CA GLU A 85 -12.69 0.97 -9.36
C GLU A 85 -13.89 1.90 -9.24
N ALA A 86 -13.70 3.21 -9.38
CA ALA A 86 -14.74 4.20 -9.15
C ALA A 86 -14.89 5.18 -10.33
N ASP A 87 -16.06 5.81 -10.43
CA ASP A 87 -16.28 6.90 -11.40
C ASP A 87 -15.49 8.14 -10.96
N PRO A 88 -14.51 8.62 -11.77
CA PRO A 88 -13.76 9.82 -11.45
C PRO A 88 -14.61 11.05 -11.20
N ALA A 89 -15.76 11.18 -11.88
CA ALA A 89 -16.67 12.32 -11.72
C ALA A 89 -17.35 12.37 -10.34
N ALA A 90 -17.41 11.24 -9.64
CA ALA A 90 -17.98 11.13 -8.28
C ALA A 90 -16.92 11.26 -7.18
N MET A 91 -15.64 11.38 -7.55
CA MET A 91 -14.54 11.44 -6.58
C MET A 91 -14.25 12.88 -6.14
N GLU A 92 -13.86 13.02 -4.88
CA GLU A 92 -13.36 14.28 -4.34
C GLU A 92 -11.98 14.63 -4.93
N ASN A 93 -11.60 15.90 -4.84
CA ASN A 93 -10.26 16.34 -5.22
C ASN A 93 -9.20 15.72 -4.28
N HIS A 94 -8.07 15.31 -4.84
CA HIS A 94 -7.01 14.58 -4.14
C HIS A 94 -5.73 15.42 -3.93
N ALA A 95 -5.80 16.75 -4.13
CA ALA A 95 -4.64 17.63 -3.96
C ALA A 95 -4.08 17.68 -2.54
N ASP A 96 -4.90 17.37 -1.54
CA ASP A 96 -4.55 17.35 -0.12
C ASP A 96 -4.00 16.01 0.39
N ARG A 97 -3.90 15.02 -0.48
CA ARG A 97 -3.38 13.70 -0.12
C ARG A 97 -1.86 13.73 0.05
N GLU A 98 -1.37 13.22 1.17
CA GLU A 98 0.04 13.27 1.55
C GLU A 98 0.95 12.68 0.47
N GLU A 99 0.62 11.50 -0.06
CA GLU A 99 1.36 10.84 -1.12
C GLU A 99 1.35 11.63 -2.44
N VAL A 100 0.27 12.36 -2.73
CA VAL A 100 0.15 13.18 -3.94
C VAL A 100 1.01 14.44 -3.82
N ILE A 101 0.97 15.11 -2.66
CA ILE A 101 1.82 16.26 -2.37
C ILE A 101 3.29 15.89 -2.50
N GLN A 102 3.71 14.79 -1.85
CA GLN A 102 5.08 14.30 -1.92
C GLN A 102 5.49 13.97 -3.37
N ALA A 103 4.64 13.29 -4.12
CA ALA A 103 4.93 12.96 -5.51
C ALA A 103 5.08 14.19 -6.40
N LEU A 104 4.29 15.23 -6.19
CA LEU A 104 4.41 16.51 -6.93
C LEU A 104 5.71 17.25 -6.59
N GLU A 105 6.18 17.20 -5.35
CA GLU A 105 7.40 17.88 -4.90
C GLU A 105 8.66 17.08 -5.20
N GLU A 106 8.68 15.78 -4.86
CA GLU A 106 9.88 14.93 -4.84
C GLU A 106 9.94 13.93 -6.00
N GLY A 107 8.83 13.78 -6.76
CA GLY A 107 8.70 12.81 -7.86
C GLY A 107 8.01 11.52 -7.45
N THR A 108 8.12 11.09 -6.20
CA THR A 108 7.42 9.94 -5.62
C THR A 108 6.89 10.28 -4.24
N GLY A 109 5.83 9.61 -3.80
CA GLY A 109 5.24 9.79 -2.47
C GLY A 109 4.66 8.50 -1.93
N GLN A 110 4.69 8.34 -0.62
CA GLN A 110 4.15 7.19 0.08
C GLN A 110 3.34 7.63 1.29
N SER A 111 2.20 7.01 1.51
CA SER A 111 1.44 7.20 2.74
C SER A 111 0.74 5.92 3.17
N LYS A 112 0.27 5.89 4.41
CA LYS A 112 -0.51 4.78 4.95
C LYS A 112 -1.68 5.28 5.76
N HIS A 113 -2.84 4.70 5.52
CA HIS A 113 -4.06 5.02 6.27
C HIS A 113 -4.56 3.80 7.04
N LEU A 114 -4.79 3.98 8.33
CA LEU A 114 -5.39 2.97 9.18
C LEU A 114 -6.85 3.37 9.43
N SER A 115 -7.79 2.57 8.95
CA SER A 115 -9.20 2.74 9.29
C SER A 115 -9.46 2.23 10.70
N ASN A 116 -9.74 3.14 11.65
CA ASN A 116 -10.05 2.80 13.03
C ASN A 116 -11.34 1.97 13.18
N THR A 117 -12.24 2.03 12.20
CA THR A 117 -13.54 1.35 12.23
C THR A 117 -13.46 -0.10 11.75
N LEU A 118 -12.60 -0.38 10.78
CA LEU A 118 -12.50 -1.69 10.12
C LEU A 118 -11.19 -2.41 10.41
N LEU A 119 -10.24 -1.80 11.16
CA LEU A 119 -8.88 -2.31 11.36
C LEU A 119 -8.17 -2.67 10.04
N GLN A 120 -8.58 -2.00 8.95
CA GLN A 120 -7.99 -2.18 7.62
C GLN A 120 -6.93 -1.11 7.42
N LYS A 121 -5.78 -1.54 6.94
CA LYS A 121 -4.68 -0.67 6.56
C LYS A 121 -4.63 -0.56 5.05
N THR A 122 -4.56 0.65 4.55
CA THR A 122 -4.37 0.92 3.13
C THR A 122 -3.02 1.60 2.95
N LEU A 123 -2.21 1.05 2.07
CA LEU A 123 -0.93 1.60 1.64
C LEU A 123 -1.14 2.36 0.33
N TYR A 124 -0.51 3.51 0.18
CA TYR A 124 -0.56 4.35 -1.01
C TYR A 124 0.84 4.64 -1.51
N TYR A 125 1.03 4.51 -2.81
CA TYR A 125 2.24 4.90 -3.53
C TYR A 125 1.86 5.81 -4.68
N ALA A 126 2.54 6.93 -4.84
CA ALA A 126 2.29 7.88 -5.92
C ALA A 126 3.59 8.20 -6.66
N VAL A 127 3.51 8.38 -7.97
CA VAL A 127 4.61 8.80 -8.82
C VAL A 127 4.16 9.91 -9.76
N ARG A 128 4.99 10.95 -9.89
CA ARG A 128 4.77 12.04 -10.85
C ARG A 128 5.16 11.59 -12.25
N LEU A 129 4.28 11.84 -13.21
CA LEU A 129 4.53 11.65 -14.63
C LEU A 129 5.25 12.88 -15.22
N ASP A 130 5.81 12.74 -16.42
CA ASP A 130 6.58 13.80 -17.07
C ASP A 130 5.73 15.00 -17.49
N ASP A 131 4.41 14.78 -17.67
CA ASP A 131 3.42 15.84 -17.94
C ASP A 131 2.95 16.61 -16.69
N GLY A 132 3.48 16.25 -15.52
CA GLY A 132 3.13 16.87 -14.23
C GLY A 132 1.91 16.26 -13.54
N THR A 133 1.25 15.27 -14.13
CA THR A 133 0.18 14.50 -13.48
C THR A 133 0.76 13.46 -12.53
N VAL A 134 -0.08 12.85 -11.68
CA VAL A 134 0.31 11.88 -10.67
C VAL A 134 -0.43 10.56 -10.90
N LEU A 135 0.31 9.47 -10.92
CA LEU A 135 -0.22 8.12 -10.88
C LEU A 135 -0.15 7.61 -9.44
N ARG A 136 -1.30 7.25 -8.86
CA ARG A 136 -1.40 6.72 -7.50
C ARG A 136 -1.86 5.27 -7.53
N LEU A 137 -1.16 4.42 -6.82
CA LEU A 137 -1.53 3.04 -6.52
C LEU A 137 -1.97 2.94 -5.07
N SER A 138 -2.96 2.10 -4.78
CA SER A 138 -3.35 1.75 -3.42
C SER A 138 -3.56 0.25 -3.29
N CYS A 139 -3.13 -0.29 -2.14
CA CYS A 139 -3.31 -1.69 -1.77
C CYS A 139 -3.95 -1.76 -0.39
N GLN A 140 -5.07 -2.48 -0.27
CA GLN A 140 -5.70 -2.75 1.01
C GLN A 140 -5.13 -4.02 1.62
N GLU A 141 -4.51 -3.93 2.80
CA GLU A 141 -4.21 -5.10 3.61
C GLU A 141 -5.51 -5.65 4.19
N THR A 142 -6.09 -6.64 3.52
CA THR A 142 -7.19 -7.41 4.09
C THR A 142 -6.61 -8.34 5.14
N THR A 143 -6.92 -8.12 6.41
CA THR A 143 -6.62 -9.09 7.48
C THR A 143 -7.21 -10.42 7.05
N MET A 144 -6.39 -11.48 7.05
CA MET A 144 -6.73 -12.84 6.59
C MET A 144 -8.14 -13.26 7.02
N GLY A 145 -9.10 -13.18 6.13
CA GLY A 145 -10.48 -13.58 6.40
C GLY A 145 -11.40 -13.61 5.19
N ASP A 146 -11.13 -12.86 4.14
CA ASP A 146 -12.05 -12.79 3.00
C ASP A 146 -11.35 -12.87 1.64
N ARG A 147 -10.66 -13.97 1.40
CA ARG A 147 -10.44 -14.43 0.03
C ARG A 147 -11.77 -14.98 -0.46
N LYS A 148 -12.64 -14.13 -0.97
CA LYS A 148 -13.70 -14.61 -1.85
C LYS A 148 -13.04 -15.24 -3.08
N SER A 149 -13.01 -16.58 -3.06
CA SER A 149 -12.78 -17.37 -4.25
C SER A 149 -13.74 -16.89 -5.31
N VAL A 150 -13.24 -16.20 -6.32
CA VAL A 150 -13.95 -16.07 -7.59
C VAL A 150 -13.79 -17.43 -8.27
N VAL A 151 -14.85 -18.21 -8.29
CA VAL A 151 -15.04 -19.37 -9.13
C VAL A 151 -15.61 -18.89 -10.45
#